data_df33bdb6ad4337e4e647b6353f72ba01
#
_entry.id   df33bdb6ad4337e4e647b6353f72ba01
#
_cell.length_a   1.000
_cell.length_b   1.000
_cell.length_c   1.000
_cell.angle_alpha   90.00
_cell.angle_beta   90.00
_cell.angle_gamma   90.00
#
_symmetry.space_group_name_H-M   'P 1'
#
loop_
_entity.id
_entity.type
_entity.pdbx_description
1 polymer ?
#
loop_
_entity_poly.entity_id
_entity_poly.type
_entity_poly.pdbx_seq_one_letter_code
_entity_poly.pdbx_strand_id
1 'polypeptide(L)'
;MTENAAVPLLQVQGLKAWYGAAQILFDVSLQVGRGEVVALMGRNGAGKSTTLKALMGMVARRGSVQFLGQDIARREPHDIARLGLGYVPEERRIFTDLSVMDNLEVGRQRPRRWPDGTAAPEWMPEKLFALFPNLGEMPQRPGGRMSGGEQQMLTVARTLMGQPLLVLLDEPSEGVAPLIVQQMARTIRALKAQGVSVLLSEQNLPFAEAVADRAYLIEQGQVVHEGSMADVVANPDVRKNCLGV
;
A
#
# COMPACT_ATOMS: atom_id res chain seq x y z
N MET A 1 19.55 15.77 24.29
CA MET A 1 18.74 16.44 23.27
C MET A 1 17.82 15.37 22.71
N THR A 2 16.58 15.32 23.15
CA THR A 2 15.57 14.35 22.65
C THR A 2 15.23 14.77 21.23
N GLU A 3 15.64 13.99 20.23
CA GLU A 3 15.10 14.09 18.87
C GLU A 3 13.58 14.07 18.98
N ASN A 4 12.98 15.13 18.50
CA ASN A 4 11.52 15.24 18.37
C ASN A 4 11.09 14.22 17.32
N ALA A 5 10.84 12.98 17.72
CA ALA A 5 10.43 11.93 16.81
C ALA A 5 9.17 12.40 16.10
N ALA A 6 9.27 12.62 14.80
CA ALA A 6 8.14 13.08 13.99
C ALA A 6 6.98 12.11 14.18
N VAL A 7 5.79 12.64 14.46
CA VAL A 7 4.57 11.83 14.65
C VAL A 7 4.36 10.99 13.38
N PRO A 8 4.26 9.66 13.51
CA PRO A 8 4.08 8.80 12.34
C PRO A 8 2.77 9.12 11.62
N LEU A 9 2.78 8.98 10.30
CA LEU A 9 1.59 9.18 9.45
C LEU A 9 0.52 8.13 9.76
N LEU A 10 0.95 6.87 9.90
CA LEU A 10 0.14 5.74 10.34
C LEU A 10 0.81 5.12 11.56
N GLN A 11 0.04 4.90 12.63
CA GLN A 11 0.48 4.19 13.82
C GLN A 11 -0.53 3.10 14.17
N VAL A 12 -0.05 1.88 14.32
CA VAL A 12 -0.84 0.69 14.62
C VAL A 12 -0.29 0.05 15.88
N GLN A 13 -1.16 -0.26 16.85
CA GLN A 13 -0.77 -0.89 18.10
C GLN A 13 -1.75 -1.99 18.47
N GLY A 14 -1.24 -3.18 18.68
CA GLY A 14 -2.01 -4.32 19.14
C GLY A 14 -3.15 -4.74 18.22
N LEU A 15 -2.95 -4.61 16.89
CA LEU A 15 -4.00 -4.90 15.91
C LEU A 15 -4.30 -6.41 15.89
N LYS A 16 -5.57 -6.74 16.12
CA LYS A 16 -6.16 -8.07 15.98
C LYS A 16 -7.22 -8.03 14.91
N ALA A 17 -7.35 -9.10 14.11
CA ALA A 17 -8.35 -9.14 13.05
C ALA A 17 -8.92 -10.56 12.86
N TRP A 18 -10.18 -10.62 12.37
CA TRP A 18 -10.94 -11.87 12.24
C TRP A 18 -11.68 -11.93 10.91
N TYR A 19 -11.84 -13.16 10.39
CA TYR A 19 -12.84 -13.52 9.40
C TYR A 19 -13.87 -14.44 10.11
N GLY A 20 -15.06 -13.90 10.38
CA GLY A 20 -16.05 -14.61 11.23
C GLY A 20 -15.48 -14.93 12.59
N ALA A 21 -15.41 -16.23 12.94
CA ALA A 21 -14.83 -16.71 14.20
C ALA A 21 -13.30 -16.94 14.16
N ALA A 22 -12.70 -16.96 12.97
CA ALA A 22 -11.28 -17.25 12.80
C ALA A 22 -10.44 -15.99 13.04
N GLN A 23 -9.62 -15.98 14.07
CA GLN A 23 -8.63 -14.93 14.29
C GLN A 23 -7.40 -15.16 13.41
N ILE A 24 -7.00 -14.12 12.68
CA ILE A 24 -5.84 -14.15 11.76
C ILE A 24 -4.70 -13.27 12.27
N LEU A 25 -5.01 -12.11 12.85
CA LEU A 25 -4.00 -11.24 13.46
C LEU A 25 -4.12 -11.26 14.96
N PHE A 26 -2.99 -11.42 15.65
CA PHE A 26 -2.98 -11.62 17.12
C PHE A 26 -2.47 -10.40 17.88
N ASP A 27 -1.46 -9.68 17.38
CA ASP A 27 -0.91 -8.47 18.00
C ASP A 27 0.04 -7.76 17.03
N VAL A 28 -0.50 -7.22 15.91
CA VAL A 28 0.31 -6.54 14.93
C VAL A 28 0.48 -5.07 15.33
N SER A 29 1.74 -4.66 15.50
CA SER A 29 2.12 -3.26 15.75
C SER A 29 3.11 -2.82 14.68
N LEU A 30 2.83 -1.68 14.05
CA LEU A 30 3.68 -1.09 13.01
C LEU A 30 3.43 0.42 12.91
N GLN A 31 4.34 1.11 12.25
CA GLN A 31 4.19 2.53 11.94
C GLN A 31 4.72 2.85 10.55
N VAL A 32 4.21 3.92 9.94
CA VAL A 32 4.68 4.47 8.66
C VAL A 32 4.86 5.97 8.82
N GLY A 33 6.03 6.47 8.49
CA GLY A 33 6.34 7.89 8.44
C GLY A 33 5.84 8.58 7.17
N ARG A 34 5.85 9.90 7.14
CA ARG A 34 5.56 10.69 5.94
C ARG A 34 6.68 10.52 4.91
N GLY A 35 6.32 10.21 3.66
CA GLY A 35 7.27 9.99 2.57
C GLY A 35 8.11 8.72 2.71
N GLU A 36 7.69 7.81 3.58
CA GLU A 36 8.36 6.54 3.82
C GLU A 36 7.72 5.40 3.03
N VAL A 37 8.53 4.47 2.56
CA VAL A 37 8.10 3.19 1.99
C VAL A 37 8.44 2.08 2.96
N VAL A 38 7.42 1.43 3.50
CA VAL A 38 7.54 0.33 4.46
C VAL A 38 7.03 -0.96 3.83
N ALA A 39 7.79 -2.04 3.95
CA ALA A 39 7.37 -3.37 3.52
C ALA A 39 6.85 -4.19 4.71
N LEU A 40 5.69 -4.80 4.56
CA LEU A 40 5.18 -5.86 5.43
C LEU A 40 5.47 -7.20 4.75
N MET A 41 6.54 -7.85 5.18
CA MET A 41 7.05 -9.05 4.52
C MET A 41 6.70 -10.32 5.28
N GLY A 42 6.50 -11.41 4.56
CA GLY A 42 6.20 -12.72 5.13
C GLY A 42 5.70 -13.69 4.06
N ARG A 43 5.64 -14.96 4.40
CA ARG A 43 5.14 -16.04 3.52
C ARG A 43 3.64 -15.88 3.24
N ASN A 44 3.15 -16.60 2.22
CA ASN A 44 1.71 -16.67 1.97
C ASN A 44 0.98 -17.24 3.19
N GLY A 45 -0.15 -16.61 3.53
CA GLY A 45 -0.91 -16.95 4.75
C GLY A 45 -0.39 -16.35 6.05
N ALA A 46 0.72 -15.59 6.05
CA ALA A 46 1.27 -14.99 7.27
C ALA A 46 0.39 -13.88 7.90
N GLY A 47 -0.57 -13.33 7.14
CA GLY A 47 -1.46 -12.26 7.62
C GLY A 47 -1.26 -10.90 6.96
N LYS A 48 -0.40 -10.80 5.92
CA LYS A 48 -0.08 -9.55 5.22
C LYS A 48 -1.33 -8.83 4.69
N SER A 49 -2.05 -9.45 3.75
CA SER A 49 -3.28 -8.87 3.15
C SER A 49 -4.37 -8.63 4.18
N THR A 50 -4.46 -9.48 5.22
CA THR A 50 -5.39 -9.27 6.34
C THR A 50 -5.03 -8.01 7.12
N THR A 51 -3.75 -7.71 7.31
CA THR A 51 -3.29 -6.47 7.93
C THR A 51 -3.75 -5.25 7.13
N LEU A 52 -3.51 -5.23 5.81
CA LEU A 52 -3.94 -4.12 4.94
C LEU A 52 -5.47 -3.96 4.94
N LYS A 53 -6.21 -5.07 4.82
CA LYS A 53 -7.69 -5.07 4.89
C LYS A 53 -8.20 -4.60 6.26
N ALA A 54 -7.52 -4.96 7.35
CA ALA A 54 -7.87 -4.48 8.69
C ALA A 54 -7.62 -2.97 8.82
N LEU A 55 -6.52 -2.44 8.30
CA LEU A 55 -6.26 -0.99 8.28
C LEU A 55 -7.35 -0.22 7.54
N MET A 56 -7.87 -0.78 6.46
CA MET A 56 -8.98 -0.20 5.68
C MET A 56 -10.37 -0.41 6.31
N GLY A 57 -10.49 -1.13 7.43
CA GLY A 57 -11.80 -1.42 8.05
C GLY A 57 -12.64 -2.46 7.31
N MET A 58 -12.04 -3.25 6.43
CA MET A 58 -12.73 -4.23 5.58
C MET A 58 -12.97 -5.58 6.27
N VAL A 59 -12.37 -5.78 7.44
CA VAL A 59 -12.52 -6.99 8.26
C VAL A 59 -12.72 -6.60 9.74
N ALA A 60 -13.33 -7.49 10.51
CA ALA A 60 -13.49 -7.28 11.95
C ALA A 60 -12.13 -7.11 12.62
N ARG A 61 -11.97 -6.06 13.43
CA ARG A 61 -10.69 -5.69 14.03
C ARG A 61 -10.84 -5.14 15.43
N ARG A 62 -9.75 -5.23 16.21
CA ARG A 62 -9.55 -4.56 17.51
C ARG A 62 -8.10 -4.06 17.58
N GLY A 63 -7.83 -3.13 18.48
CA GLY A 63 -6.54 -2.49 18.64
C GLY A 63 -6.62 -1.00 18.34
N SER A 64 -5.50 -0.29 18.42
CA SER A 64 -5.39 1.13 18.08
C SER A 64 -4.87 1.29 16.65
N VAL A 65 -5.56 2.08 15.85
CA VAL A 65 -5.12 2.47 14.49
C VAL A 65 -5.30 3.97 14.35
N GLN A 66 -4.19 4.69 14.30
CA GLN A 66 -4.20 6.15 14.12
C GLN A 66 -3.64 6.50 12.74
N PHE A 67 -4.36 7.32 11.98
CA PHE A 67 -3.92 7.87 10.72
C PHE A 67 -4.04 9.39 10.77
N LEU A 68 -2.94 10.09 10.45
CA LEU A 68 -2.87 11.56 10.59
C LEU A 68 -3.22 12.05 12.03
N GLY A 69 -2.85 11.28 13.04
CA GLY A 69 -3.19 11.56 14.44
C GLY A 69 -4.66 11.34 14.81
N GLN A 70 -5.49 10.82 13.91
CA GLN A 70 -6.89 10.51 14.15
C GLN A 70 -7.11 9.01 14.34
N ASP A 71 -7.90 8.63 15.33
CA ASP A 71 -8.33 7.23 15.49
C ASP A 71 -9.27 6.82 14.35
N ILE A 72 -8.87 5.78 13.63
CA ILE A 72 -9.65 5.19 12.54
C ILE A 72 -10.12 3.76 12.84
N ALA A 73 -9.87 3.24 14.05
CA ALA A 73 -10.15 1.84 14.41
C ALA A 73 -11.63 1.45 14.23
N ARG A 74 -12.56 2.41 14.33
CA ARG A 74 -14.00 2.17 14.20
C ARG A 74 -14.61 2.82 12.96
N ARG A 75 -13.80 3.41 12.06
CA ARG A 75 -14.30 4.06 10.85
C ARG A 75 -14.61 3.03 9.76
N GLU A 76 -15.59 3.38 8.93
CA GLU A 76 -15.95 2.62 7.75
C GLU A 76 -14.91 2.81 6.62
N PRO A 77 -14.74 1.82 5.71
CA PRO A 77 -13.74 1.87 4.64
C PRO A 77 -13.78 3.15 3.80
N HIS A 78 -14.99 3.63 3.47
CA HIS A 78 -15.15 4.83 2.66
C HIS A 78 -14.71 6.11 3.39
N ASP A 79 -14.86 6.18 4.72
CA ASP A 79 -14.39 7.32 5.51
C ASP A 79 -12.86 7.30 5.65
N ILE A 80 -12.28 6.11 5.80
CA ILE A 80 -10.82 5.92 5.82
C ILE A 80 -10.22 6.35 4.48
N ALA A 81 -10.82 5.95 3.37
CA ALA A 81 -10.39 6.37 2.03
C ALA A 81 -10.51 7.90 1.86
N ARG A 82 -11.57 8.52 2.38
CA ARG A 82 -11.76 9.97 2.36
C ARG A 82 -10.73 10.73 3.20
N LEU A 83 -10.12 10.11 4.20
CA LEU A 83 -9.00 10.71 4.94
C LEU A 83 -7.70 10.70 4.13
N GLY A 84 -7.60 9.89 3.09
CA GLY A 84 -6.41 9.80 2.24
C GLY A 84 -5.61 8.51 2.40
N LEU A 85 -6.20 7.45 2.93
CA LEU A 85 -5.62 6.11 2.92
C LEU A 85 -6.13 5.38 1.67
N GLY A 86 -5.26 5.20 0.67
CA GLY A 86 -5.58 4.46 -0.56
C GLY A 86 -5.27 2.97 -0.41
N TYR A 87 -6.06 2.10 -1.07
CA TYR A 87 -5.81 0.65 -1.06
C TYR A 87 -5.87 0.08 -2.49
N VAL A 88 -4.82 -0.64 -2.84
CA VAL A 88 -4.68 -1.38 -4.09
C VAL A 88 -4.68 -2.87 -3.74
N PRO A 89 -5.79 -3.59 -3.96
CA PRO A 89 -5.88 -5.02 -3.68
C PRO A 89 -5.11 -5.85 -4.72
N GLU A 90 -4.70 -7.05 -4.33
CA GLU A 90 -4.07 -8.04 -5.19
C GLU A 90 -4.97 -8.40 -6.41
N GLU A 91 -6.29 -8.53 -6.19
CA GLU A 91 -7.26 -8.93 -7.23
C GLU A 91 -7.58 -7.81 -8.24
N ARG A 92 -6.84 -6.71 -8.25
CA ARG A 92 -6.94 -5.56 -9.18
C ARG A 92 -8.26 -4.78 -9.08
N ARG A 93 -9.42 -5.44 -9.14
CA ARG A 93 -10.78 -4.88 -8.98
C ARG A 93 -11.06 -3.64 -9.83
N ILE A 94 -10.66 -3.65 -11.10
CA ILE A 94 -11.02 -2.60 -12.06
C ILE A 94 -12.49 -2.75 -12.49
N PHE A 95 -13.06 -1.68 -13.04
CA PHE A 95 -14.35 -1.72 -13.71
C PHE A 95 -14.12 -2.13 -15.18
N THR A 96 -14.44 -3.39 -15.49
CA THR A 96 -14.11 -4.03 -16.78
C THR A 96 -14.82 -3.38 -17.97
N ASP A 97 -16.04 -2.88 -17.75
CA ASP A 97 -16.89 -2.29 -18.79
C ASP A 97 -16.61 -0.79 -18.99
N LEU A 98 -15.90 -0.16 -18.07
CA LEU A 98 -15.48 1.23 -18.16
C LEU A 98 -14.16 1.36 -18.90
N SER A 99 -13.98 2.47 -19.61
CA SER A 99 -12.71 2.82 -20.23
C SER A 99 -11.62 3.09 -19.17
N VAL A 100 -10.36 3.18 -19.59
CA VAL A 100 -9.25 3.63 -18.73
C VAL A 100 -9.58 4.99 -18.12
N MET A 101 -10.03 5.96 -18.92
CA MET A 101 -10.36 7.31 -18.44
C MET A 101 -11.52 7.25 -17.43
N ASP A 102 -12.60 6.51 -17.71
CA ASP A 102 -13.73 6.41 -16.80
C ASP A 102 -13.35 5.74 -15.48
N ASN A 103 -12.48 4.70 -15.52
CA ASN A 103 -11.92 4.11 -14.32
C ASN A 103 -11.19 5.14 -13.46
N LEU A 104 -10.39 6.03 -14.07
CA LEU A 104 -9.70 7.11 -13.35
C LEU A 104 -10.71 8.09 -12.74
N GLU A 105 -11.73 8.51 -13.50
CA GLU A 105 -12.74 9.47 -13.03
C GLU A 105 -13.54 8.94 -11.84
N VAL A 106 -13.88 7.65 -11.82
CA VAL A 106 -14.54 7.03 -10.64
C VAL A 106 -13.71 7.16 -9.37
N GLY A 107 -12.38 7.14 -9.50
CA GLY A 107 -11.45 7.31 -8.37
C GLY A 107 -11.26 8.76 -7.92
N ARG A 108 -11.69 9.76 -8.71
CA ARG A 108 -11.38 11.17 -8.51
C ARG A 108 -11.85 11.71 -7.17
N GLN A 109 -10.93 12.29 -6.44
CA GLN A 109 -11.20 13.07 -5.21
C GLN A 109 -10.60 14.48 -5.34
N ARG A 110 -10.99 15.37 -4.43
CA ARG A 110 -10.42 16.72 -4.34
C ARG A 110 -8.97 16.66 -3.86
N PRO A 111 -8.11 17.61 -4.31
CA PRO A 111 -6.75 17.76 -3.78
C PRO A 111 -6.75 17.90 -2.26
N ARG A 112 -5.71 17.35 -1.63
CA ARG A 112 -5.57 17.34 -0.17
C ARG A 112 -4.49 18.31 0.31
N ARG A 113 -4.52 18.56 1.60
CA ARG A 113 -3.43 19.19 2.34
C ARG A 113 -2.94 18.26 3.43
N TRP A 114 -1.67 18.38 3.75
CA TRP A 114 -1.11 17.74 4.93
C TRP A 114 -1.65 18.40 6.20
N PRO A 115 -1.55 17.76 7.40
CA PRO A 115 -1.98 18.36 8.66
C PRO A 115 -1.28 19.70 8.99
N ASP A 116 -0.06 19.89 8.47
CA ASP A 116 0.71 21.14 8.59
C ASP A 116 0.22 22.25 7.65
N GLY A 117 -0.84 22.01 6.87
CA GLY A 117 -1.42 22.94 5.91
C GLY A 117 -0.71 23.00 4.55
N THR A 118 0.44 22.32 4.37
CA THR A 118 1.13 22.26 3.07
C THR A 118 0.32 21.46 2.06
N ALA A 119 0.45 21.77 0.76
CA ALA A 119 -0.23 21.04 -0.29
C ALA A 119 0.33 19.62 -0.38
N ALA A 120 -0.56 18.62 -0.45
CA ALA A 120 -0.20 17.26 -0.82
C ALA A 120 -0.02 17.14 -2.33
N PRO A 121 0.68 16.10 -2.81
CA PRO A 121 0.77 15.83 -4.24
C PRO A 121 -0.61 15.72 -4.88
N GLU A 122 -0.81 16.37 -6.01
CA GLU A 122 -2.05 16.32 -6.77
C GLU A 122 -1.90 15.36 -7.94
N TRP A 123 -2.86 14.44 -8.08
CA TRP A 123 -2.92 13.45 -9.13
C TRP A 123 -4.03 13.78 -10.12
N MET A 124 -3.64 13.90 -11.38
CA MET A 124 -4.50 14.17 -12.53
C MET A 124 -4.19 13.17 -13.65
N PRO A 125 -5.10 12.92 -14.59
CA PRO A 125 -4.88 11.96 -15.67
C PRO A 125 -3.57 12.20 -16.42
N GLU A 126 -3.18 13.45 -16.67
CA GLU A 126 -1.96 13.78 -17.38
C GLU A 126 -0.70 13.31 -16.63
N LYS A 127 -0.66 13.51 -15.30
CA LYS A 127 0.45 13.01 -14.47
C LYS A 127 0.46 11.49 -14.41
N LEU A 128 -0.72 10.87 -14.34
CA LEU A 128 -0.84 9.41 -14.32
C LEU A 128 -0.42 8.79 -15.65
N PHE A 129 -0.74 9.43 -16.78
CA PHE A 129 -0.28 8.98 -18.10
C PHE A 129 1.24 9.19 -18.29
N ALA A 130 1.82 10.21 -17.67
CA ALA A 130 3.28 10.32 -17.61
C ALA A 130 3.93 9.22 -16.77
N LEU A 131 3.28 8.78 -15.67
CA LEU A 131 3.74 7.70 -14.82
C LEU A 131 3.49 6.30 -15.44
N PHE A 132 2.40 6.16 -16.19
CA PHE A 132 1.95 4.96 -16.88
C PHE A 132 1.67 5.23 -18.37
N PRO A 133 2.71 5.38 -19.21
CA PRO A 133 2.55 5.80 -20.62
C PRO A 133 1.60 4.90 -21.42
N ASN A 134 1.65 3.58 -21.17
CA ASN A 134 0.77 2.62 -21.81
C ASN A 134 -0.74 2.86 -21.52
N LEU A 135 -1.10 3.41 -20.37
CA LEU A 135 -2.48 3.81 -20.10
C LEU A 135 -2.87 5.06 -20.90
N GLY A 136 -1.91 5.98 -21.08
CA GLY A 136 -2.08 7.20 -21.88
C GLY A 136 -2.25 6.93 -23.37
N GLU A 137 -1.70 5.82 -23.88
CA GLU A 137 -1.85 5.39 -25.29
C GLU A 137 -3.25 4.79 -25.57
N MET A 138 -4.00 4.41 -24.53
CA MET A 138 -5.27 3.73 -24.68
C MET A 138 -6.39 4.25 -23.75
N PRO A 139 -6.62 5.56 -23.62
CA PRO A 139 -7.52 6.14 -22.62
C PRO A 139 -8.98 5.70 -22.78
N GLN A 140 -9.37 5.31 -23.99
CA GLN A 140 -10.74 4.87 -24.31
C GLN A 140 -10.89 3.34 -24.32
N ARG A 141 -9.82 2.56 -24.05
CA ARG A 141 -9.89 1.11 -24.05
C ARG A 141 -10.67 0.63 -22.82
N PRO A 142 -11.67 -0.27 -22.97
CA PRO A 142 -12.34 -0.92 -21.84
C PRO A 142 -11.35 -1.72 -20.99
N GLY A 143 -11.47 -1.61 -19.65
CA GLY A 143 -10.59 -2.29 -18.71
C GLY A 143 -10.56 -3.81 -18.90
N GLY A 144 -11.66 -4.43 -19.26
CA GLY A 144 -11.73 -5.86 -19.54
C GLY A 144 -10.95 -6.33 -20.77
N ARG A 145 -10.50 -5.41 -21.64
CA ARG A 145 -9.67 -5.71 -22.82
C ARG A 145 -8.18 -5.43 -22.60
N MET A 146 -7.79 -5.21 -21.35
CA MET A 146 -6.42 -4.95 -20.95
C MET A 146 -5.75 -6.23 -20.44
N SER A 147 -4.43 -6.33 -20.63
CA SER A 147 -3.62 -7.38 -20.00
C SER A 147 -3.64 -7.26 -18.47
N GLY A 148 -3.33 -8.34 -17.76
CA GLY A 148 -3.28 -8.32 -16.30
C GLY A 148 -2.34 -7.27 -15.72
N GLY A 149 -1.19 -7.03 -16.36
CA GLY A 149 -0.25 -5.98 -15.94
C GLY A 149 -0.78 -4.56 -16.17
N GLU A 150 -1.47 -4.32 -17.29
CA GLU A 150 -2.13 -3.03 -17.55
C GLU A 150 -3.27 -2.78 -16.57
N GLN A 151 -4.05 -3.82 -16.21
CA GLN A 151 -5.09 -3.74 -15.20
C GLN A 151 -4.51 -3.41 -13.82
N GLN A 152 -3.35 -3.99 -13.47
CA GLN A 152 -2.65 -3.67 -12.22
C GLN A 152 -2.25 -2.18 -12.18
N MET A 153 -1.65 -1.67 -13.26
CA MET A 153 -1.30 -0.26 -13.39
C MET A 153 -2.53 0.65 -13.33
N LEU A 154 -3.64 0.26 -13.97
CA LEU A 154 -4.90 1.01 -13.91
C LEU A 154 -5.48 1.05 -12.49
N THR A 155 -5.37 -0.05 -11.73
CA THR A 155 -5.81 -0.08 -10.33
C THR A 155 -5.02 0.91 -9.47
N VAL A 156 -3.69 0.93 -9.62
CA VAL A 156 -2.83 1.92 -8.93
C VAL A 156 -3.19 3.34 -9.36
N ALA A 157 -3.28 3.60 -10.66
CA ALA A 157 -3.62 4.92 -11.20
C ALA A 157 -4.97 5.43 -10.69
N ARG A 158 -6.01 4.58 -10.67
CA ARG A 158 -7.32 4.92 -10.12
C ARG A 158 -7.25 5.23 -8.63
N THR A 159 -6.46 4.48 -7.87
CA THR A 159 -6.27 4.73 -6.43
C THR A 159 -5.58 6.09 -6.21
N LEU A 160 -4.61 6.45 -7.05
CA LEU A 160 -3.93 7.75 -7.00
C LEU A 160 -4.88 8.91 -7.32
N MET A 161 -5.87 8.75 -8.22
CA MET A 161 -6.93 9.74 -8.43
C MET A 161 -7.71 10.05 -7.16
N GLY A 162 -7.72 9.16 -6.17
CA GLY A 162 -8.24 9.37 -4.82
C GLY A 162 -7.42 10.34 -3.97
N GLN A 163 -6.32 10.89 -4.50
CA GLN A 163 -5.42 11.82 -3.81
C GLN A 163 -4.89 11.27 -2.49
N PRO A 164 -4.34 10.03 -2.43
CA PRO A 164 -3.91 9.43 -1.18
C PRO A 164 -2.65 10.10 -0.61
N LEU A 165 -2.56 10.13 0.71
CA LEU A 165 -1.37 10.52 1.49
C LEU A 165 -0.51 9.29 1.83
N LEU A 166 -1.18 8.14 1.98
CA LEU A 166 -0.58 6.82 2.15
C LEU A 166 -1.29 5.83 1.24
N VAL A 167 -0.52 5.02 0.52
CA VAL A 167 -1.05 3.94 -0.34
C VAL A 167 -0.68 2.60 0.27
N LEU A 168 -1.69 1.75 0.47
CA LEU A 168 -1.53 0.34 0.81
C LEU A 168 -1.50 -0.46 -0.49
N LEU A 169 -0.41 -1.19 -0.76
CA LEU A 169 -0.26 -2.05 -1.94
C LEU A 169 -0.21 -3.52 -1.51
N ASP A 170 -1.16 -4.30 -1.98
CA ASP A 170 -1.26 -5.73 -1.63
C ASP A 170 -0.62 -6.57 -2.73
N GLU A 171 0.56 -7.13 -2.43
CA GLU A 171 1.39 -8.00 -3.29
C GLU A 171 1.54 -7.50 -4.74
N PRO A 172 2.05 -6.26 -4.93
CA PRO A 172 2.05 -5.61 -6.24
C PRO A 172 2.97 -6.28 -7.27
N SER A 173 3.89 -7.15 -6.86
CA SER A 173 4.80 -7.88 -7.75
C SER A 173 4.31 -9.29 -8.11
N GLU A 174 3.23 -9.79 -7.48
CA GLU A 174 2.78 -11.16 -7.66
C GLU A 174 1.99 -11.36 -8.96
N GLY A 175 2.28 -12.46 -9.65
CA GLY A 175 1.54 -12.87 -10.85
C GLY A 175 1.61 -11.91 -12.05
N VAL A 176 2.63 -11.04 -12.09
CA VAL A 176 2.83 -10.11 -13.20
C VAL A 176 4.20 -10.31 -13.90
N ALA A 177 4.27 -9.93 -15.16
CA ALA A 177 5.50 -10.05 -15.95
C ALA A 177 6.63 -9.18 -15.37
N PRO A 178 7.92 -9.59 -15.53
CA PRO A 178 9.07 -8.85 -14.98
C PRO A 178 9.11 -7.37 -15.36
N LEU A 179 8.66 -7.02 -16.57
CA LEU A 179 8.58 -5.63 -17.02
C LEU A 179 7.59 -4.82 -16.16
N ILE A 180 6.47 -5.41 -15.77
CA ILE A 180 5.46 -4.79 -14.91
C ILE A 180 5.99 -4.61 -13.48
N VAL A 181 6.74 -5.61 -12.96
CA VAL A 181 7.43 -5.51 -11.66
C VAL A 181 8.39 -4.30 -11.66
N GLN A 182 9.19 -4.15 -12.72
CA GLN A 182 10.09 -2.99 -12.87
C GLN A 182 9.33 -1.66 -12.93
N GLN A 183 8.23 -1.63 -13.69
CA GLN A 183 7.37 -0.45 -13.77
C GLN A 183 6.77 -0.10 -12.41
N MET A 184 6.30 -1.10 -11.65
CA MET A 184 5.77 -0.91 -10.30
C MET A 184 6.84 -0.36 -9.35
N ALA A 185 8.07 -0.87 -9.40
CA ALA A 185 9.17 -0.35 -8.60
C ALA A 185 9.48 1.14 -8.94
N ARG A 186 9.47 1.50 -10.23
CA ARG A 186 9.62 2.91 -10.66
C ARG A 186 8.47 3.78 -10.12
N THR A 187 7.24 3.27 -10.18
CA THR A 187 6.06 3.97 -9.66
C THR A 187 6.18 4.24 -8.18
N ILE A 188 6.51 3.23 -7.36
CA ILE A 188 6.67 3.39 -5.90
C ILE A 188 7.75 4.43 -5.57
N ARG A 189 8.90 4.40 -6.26
CA ARG A 189 9.94 5.41 -6.09
C ARG A 189 9.48 6.82 -6.47
N ALA A 190 8.70 6.94 -7.55
CA ALA A 190 8.13 8.22 -7.97
C ALA A 190 7.11 8.76 -6.95
N LEU A 191 6.27 7.89 -6.36
CA LEU A 191 5.34 8.25 -5.28
C LEU A 191 6.11 8.80 -4.06
N LYS A 192 7.13 8.07 -3.62
CA LYS A 192 8.01 8.49 -2.52
C LYS A 192 8.67 9.84 -2.80
N ALA A 193 9.23 10.03 -3.98
CA ALA A 193 9.87 11.29 -4.38
C ALA A 193 8.92 12.49 -4.35
N GLN A 194 7.61 12.26 -4.50
CA GLN A 194 6.57 13.28 -4.36
C GLN A 194 6.03 13.40 -2.92
N GLY A 195 6.56 12.64 -1.96
CA GLY A 195 6.16 12.69 -0.56
C GLY A 195 4.94 11.83 -0.20
N VAL A 196 4.46 10.96 -1.12
CA VAL A 196 3.44 9.96 -0.82
C VAL A 196 4.09 8.79 -0.08
N SER A 197 3.50 8.37 1.03
CA SER A 197 3.96 7.20 1.78
C SER A 197 3.37 5.91 1.19
N VAL A 198 4.06 4.80 1.38
CA VAL A 198 3.59 3.49 0.91
C VAL A 198 3.80 2.45 2.00
N LEU A 199 2.78 1.64 2.25
CA LEU A 199 2.90 0.37 2.96
C LEU A 199 2.56 -0.74 1.99
N LEU A 200 3.55 -1.57 1.65
CA LEU A 200 3.32 -2.69 0.73
C LEU A 200 3.42 -4.02 1.46
N SER A 201 2.51 -4.95 1.14
CA SER A 201 2.67 -6.35 1.51
C SER A 201 3.49 -7.06 0.44
N GLU A 202 4.49 -7.87 0.81
CA GLU A 202 5.34 -8.57 -0.14
C GLU A 202 5.95 -9.85 0.43
N GLN A 203 6.23 -10.80 -0.46
CA GLN A 203 7.12 -11.92 -0.19
C GLN A 203 8.38 -11.89 -1.07
N ASN A 204 8.36 -11.10 -2.15
CA ASN A 204 9.47 -10.95 -3.08
C ASN A 204 10.53 -10.01 -2.48
N LEU A 205 11.57 -10.59 -1.83
CA LEU A 205 12.64 -9.83 -1.20
C LEU A 205 13.37 -8.89 -2.17
N PRO A 206 13.80 -9.32 -3.38
CA PRO A 206 14.44 -8.42 -4.36
C PRO A 206 13.58 -7.22 -4.75
N PHE A 207 12.25 -7.38 -4.85
CA PHE A 207 11.36 -6.27 -5.14
C PHE A 207 11.24 -5.32 -3.95
N ALA A 208 11.04 -5.86 -2.73
CA ALA A 208 10.96 -5.04 -1.51
C ALA A 208 12.25 -4.25 -1.28
N GLU A 209 13.43 -4.89 -1.43
CA GLU A 209 14.75 -4.24 -1.35
C GLU A 209 14.90 -3.07 -2.32
N ALA A 210 14.34 -3.21 -3.52
CA ALA A 210 14.44 -2.18 -4.54
C ALA A 210 13.61 -0.92 -4.23
N VAL A 211 12.62 -0.98 -3.31
CA VAL A 211 11.66 0.11 -3.12
C VAL A 211 11.47 0.56 -1.68
N ALA A 212 11.64 -0.32 -0.68
CA ALA A 212 11.34 -0.03 0.71
C ALA A 212 12.55 0.50 1.49
N ASP A 213 12.28 1.35 2.47
CA ASP A 213 13.28 1.88 3.42
C ASP A 213 13.55 0.91 4.56
N ARG A 214 12.47 0.29 5.06
CA ARG A 214 12.50 -0.70 6.14
C ARG A 214 11.37 -1.69 6.01
N ALA A 215 11.43 -2.74 6.79
CA ALA A 215 10.42 -3.77 6.77
C ALA A 215 10.00 -4.23 8.17
N TYR A 216 8.75 -4.66 8.25
CA TYR A 216 8.21 -5.54 9.29
C TYR A 216 8.08 -6.94 8.72
N LEU A 217 8.55 -7.94 9.45
CA LEU A 217 8.32 -9.33 9.09
C LEU A 217 7.18 -9.90 9.91
N ILE A 218 6.18 -10.44 9.22
CA ILE A 218 5.00 -11.03 9.84
C ILE A 218 4.99 -12.54 9.63
N GLU A 219 4.74 -13.26 10.72
CA GLU A 219 4.55 -14.71 10.72
C GLU A 219 3.35 -15.05 11.62
N GLN A 220 2.47 -15.93 11.12
CA GLN A 220 1.28 -16.40 11.86
C GLN A 220 0.47 -15.27 12.52
N GLY A 221 0.34 -14.13 11.83
CA GLY A 221 -0.44 -13.00 12.32
C GLY A 221 0.22 -12.13 13.39
N GLN A 222 1.56 -12.23 13.56
CA GLN A 222 2.35 -11.45 14.50
C GLN A 222 3.57 -10.85 13.81
N VAL A 223 3.97 -9.65 14.22
CA VAL A 223 5.25 -9.06 13.80
C VAL A 223 6.36 -9.72 14.63
N VAL A 224 7.29 -10.38 13.92
CA VAL A 224 8.40 -11.11 14.55
C VAL A 224 9.75 -10.38 14.42
N HIS A 225 9.84 -9.43 13.49
CA HIS A 225 11.05 -8.62 13.29
C HIS A 225 10.71 -7.26 12.68
N GLU A 226 11.49 -6.25 13.03
CA GLU A 226 11.49 -4.91 12.43
C GLU A 226 12.92 -4.47 12.20
N GLY A 227 13.20 -3.86 11.05
CA GLY A 227 14.54 -3.34 10.74
C GLY A 227 14.60 -2.59 9.42
N SER A 228 15.75 -1.96 9.14
CA SER A 228 16.01 -1.41 7.83
C SER A 228 16.01 -2.53 6.76
N MET A 229 15.72 -2.18 5.50
CA MET A 229 15.84 -3.18 4.42
C MET A 229 17.26 -3.75 4.32
N ALA A 230 18.29 -2.95 4.59
CA ALA A 230 19.66 -3.42 4.63
C ALA A 230 19.89 -4.49 5.71
N ASP A 231 19.33 -4.30 6.92
CA ASP A 231 19.44 -5.27 8.01
C ASP A 231 18.70 -6.58 7.68
N VAL A 232 17.50 -6.48 7.09
CA VAL A 232 16.71 -7.66 6.66
C VAL A 232 17.45 -8.47 5.60
N VAL A 233 18.03 -7.80 4.61
CA VAL A 233 18.81 -8.44 3.53
C VAL A 233 20.09 -9.07 4.06
N ALA A 234 20.78 -8.41 5.00
CA ALA A 234 22.04 -8.89 5.58
C ALA A 234 21.87 -10.06 6.54
N ASN A 235 20.66 -10.32 7.08
CA ASN A 235 20.42 -11.34 8.09
C ASN A 235 19.91 -12.66 7.48
N PRO A 236 20.78 -13.72 7.40
CA PRO A 236 20.39 -15.00 6.81
C PRO A 236 19.24 -15.71 7.56
N ASP A 237 19.21 -15.59 8.89
CA ASP A 237 18.20 -16.25 9.72
C ASP A 237 16.83 -15.63 9.49
N VAL A 238 16.77 -14.31 9.36
CA VAL A 238 15.55 -13.57 9.00
C VAL A 238 15.03 -14.00 7.63
N ARG A 239 15.91 -14.08 6.63
CA ARG A 239 15.54 -14.51 5.27
C ARG A 239 15.01 -15.94 5.27
N LYS A 240 15.75 -16.89 5.87
CA LYS A 240 15.39 -18.30 5.90
C LYS A 240 14.09 -18.55 6.67
N ASN A 241 13.96 -17.99 7.87
CA ASN A 241 12.83 -18.30 8.76
C ASN A 241 11.55 -17.57 8.32
N CYS A 242 11.64 -16.31 7.93
CA CYS A 242 10.45 -15.50 7.65
C CYS A 242 10.05 -15.47 6.15
N LEU A 243 11.01 -15.63 5.25
CA LEU A 243 10.77 -15.52 3.80
C LEU A 243 10.98 -16.85 3.06
N GLY A 244 11.72 -17.80 3.63
CA GLY A 244 11.98 -19.11 3.05
C GLY A 244 13.05 -19.10 1.95
N VAL A 245 13.95 -18.07 1.96
CA VAL A 245 15.01 -17.87 0.95
C VAL A 245 16.37 -17.67 1.59
#